data_e85a92d6b8deed717a115df85081f4d5
#
_entry.id   e85a92d6b8deed717a115df85081f4d5
#
_cell.length_a   1.000
_cell.length_b   1.000
_cell.length_c   1.000
_cell.angle_alpha   90.00
_cell.angle_beta   90.00
_cell.angle_gamma   90.00
#
_symmetry.space_group_name_H-M   'P 1'
#
loop_
_entity.id
_entity.type
_entity.pdbx_description
1 polymer ?
#
loop_
_entity_poly.entity_id
_entity_poly.type
_entity_poly.pdbx_seq_one_letter_code
_entity_poly.pdbx_strand_id
1 'polypeptide(L)'
;MVDTFSYETLYSEKSVDTPLNPGLHAKYDFAVAYPAPETLPLDGLIQSLQSAVDSDSTKVLAELAYYPHQLGALELREYTAQKLATDRGFTVTPDEIALTNGSGEALGLVIQALTNPGDVVLAEEFVYMGTTAQLRRFGADIRGMAMDEGGIIPEALDTQITA
;
A
#
# COMPACT_ATOMS: atom_id res chain seq x y z
N MET A 1 14.93 -11.92 43.87
CA MET A 1 15.20 -11.23 42.62
C MET A 1 13.97 -11.47 41.72
N VAL A 2 13.28 -10.43 41.36
CA VAL A 2 12.17 -10.55 40.38
C VAL A 2 12.84 -10.71 39.03
N ASP A 3 12.68 -11.88 38.38
CA ASP A 3 13.15 -12.08 37.00
C ASP A 3 12.52 -10.99 36.14
N THR A 4 13.36 -10.16 35.53
CA THR A 4 12.88 -9.11 34.63
C THR A 4 12.36 -9.80 33.38
N PHE A 5 11.05 -9.81 33.20
CA PHE A 5 10.44 -10.36 31.99
C PHE A 5 10.96 -9.63 30.76
N SER A 6 11.49 -10.37 29.78
CA SER A 6 11.93 -9.82 28.50
C SER A 6 10.91 -10.14 27.41
N TYR A 7 10.46 -9.10 26.71
CA TYR A 7 9.56 -9.24 25.56
C TYR A 7 10.25 -9.85 24.33
N GLU A 8 11.58 -9.88 24.29
CA GLU A 8 12.36 -10.40 23.17
C GLU A 8 12.02 -11.87 22.84
N THR A 9 11.70 -12.65 23.87
CA THR A 9 11.32 -14.07 23.71
C THR A 9 9.92 -14.26 23.07
N LEU A 10 9.13 -13.21 22.98
CA LEU A 10 7.78 -13.23 22.40
C LEU A 10 7.75 -12.78 20.94
N TYR A 11 8.83 -12.21 20.43
CA TYR A 11 8.86 -11.78 19.05
C TYR A 11 8.83 -12.97 18.10
N SER A 12 8.01 -12.86 17.07
CA SER A 12 7.99 -13.80 15.97
C SER A 12 9.33 -13.75 15.22
N GLU A 13 9.79 -14.89 14.71
CA GLU A 13 10.94 -14.95 13.80
C GLU A 13 10.76 -14.04 12.56
N LYS A 14 9.52 -13.72 12.24
CA LYS A 14 9.16 -12.77 11.16
C LYS A 14 9.16 -11.31 11.59
N SER A 15 9.44 -11.04 12.87
CA SER A 15 9.58 -9.68 13.39
C SER A 15 10.81 -9.04 12.73
N VAL A 16 10.59 -8.03 11.91
CA VAL A 16 11.66 -7.26 11.29
C VAL A 16 11.96 -6.09 12.20
N ASP A 17 13.20 -6.00 12.66
CA ASP A 17 13.67 -4.83 13.38
C ASP A 17 13.73 -3.66 12.39
N THR A 18 12.69 -2.85 12.38
CA THR A 18 12.65 -1.64 11.56
C THR A 18 13.12 -0.49 12.43
N PRO A 19 14.33 0.03 12.23
CA PRO A 19 14.79 1.17 12.99
C PRO A 19 13.83 2.33 12.77
N LEU A 20 13.26 2.82 13.88
CA LEU A 20 12.49 4.06 13.87
C LEU A 20 13.45 5.19 13.47
N ASN A 21 13.31 5.67 12.26
CA ASN A 21 14.02 6.88 11.85
C ASN A 21 13.37 8.08 12.57
N PRO A 22 14.07 8.75 13.50
CA PRO A 22 13.49 9.81 14.33
C PRO A 22 13.20 11.13 13.57
N GLY A 23 13.08 11.09 12.25
CA GLY A 23 12.64 12.25 11.47
C GLY A 23 13.71 13.32 11.28
N LEU A 24 14.98 12.96 11.39
CA LEU A 24 16.08 13.84 11.01
C LEU A 24 16.17 13.84 9.48
N HIS A 25 15.51 14.81 8.85
CA HIS A 25 15.64 15.02 7.42
C HIS A 25 17.03 15.60 7.11
N ALA A 26 17.76 14.95 6.22
CA ALA A 26 18.96 15.53 5.64
C ALA A 26 18.60 16.80 4.86
N LYS A 27 19.54 17.73 4.72
CA LYS A 27 19.32 18.94 3.89
C LYS A 27 18.86 18.60 2.46
N TYR A 28 19.30 17.46 1.96
CA TYR A 28 18.91 16.87 0.68
C TYR A 28 18.57 15.41 0.96
N ASP A 29 17.29 15.14 1.21
CA ASP A 29 16.81 13.79 1.49
C ASP A 29 16.18 13.21 0.21
N PHE A 30 16.81 12.19 -0.34
CA PHE A 30 16.36 11.46 -1.51
C PHE A 30 15.82 10.06 -1.14
N ALA A 31 15.76 9.72 0.16
CA ALA A 31 15.37 8.40 0.61
C ALA A 31 13.86 8.18 0.50
N VAL A 32 13.06 9.22 0.71
CA VAL A 32 11.59 9.14 0.66
C VAL A 32 11.05 10.31 -0.14
N ALA A 33 10.19 10.03 -1.10
CA ALA A 33 9.51 11.04 -1.92
C ALA A 33 8.31 11.62 -1.16
N TYR A 34 8.55 12.54 -0.24
CA TYR A 34 7.49 13.31 0.40
C TYR A 34 6.98 14.42 -0.52
N PRO A 35 5.66 14.69 -0.53
CA PRO A 35 5.17 15.91 -1.17
C PRO A 35 5.69 17.13 -0.42
N ALA A 36 5.94 18.21 -1.15
CA ALA A 36 6.30 19.47 -0.51
C ALA A 36 5.10 19.99 0.30
N PRO A 37 5.26 20.35 1.59
CA PRO A 37 4.13 20.73 2.45
C PRO A 37 3.26 21.83 1.88
N GLU A 38 3.85 22.79 1.19
CA GLU A 38 3.17 23.91 0.53
C GLU A 38 2.29 23.51 -0.65
N THR A 39 2.44 22.27 -1.16
CA THR A 39 1.60 21.76 -2.25
C THR A 39 0.35 21.05 -1.76
N LEU A 40 0.22 20.85 -0.45
CA LEU A 40 -0.94 20.17 0.13
C LEU A 40 -2.16 21.08 0.09
N PRO A 41 -3.31 20.65 -0.48
CA PRO A 41 -4.49 21.47 -0.68
C PRO A 41 -5.34 21.54 0.60
N LEU A 42 -4.77 22.08 1.70
CA LEU A 42 -5.43 22.11 3.02
C LEU A 42 -6.79 22.83 2.98
N ASP A 43 -6.85 23.99 2.33
CA ASP A 43 -8.11 24.74 2.22
C ASP A 43 -9.19 23.95 1.44
N GLY A 44 -8.80 23.26 0.39
CA GLY A 44 -9.68 22.38 -0.38
C GLY A 44 -10.21 21.20 0.45
N LEU A 45 -9.39 20.61 1.30
CA LEU A 45 -9.79 19.54 2.21
C LEU A 45 -10.80 20.05 3.25
N ILE A 46 -10.56 21.22 3.84
CA ILE A 46 -11.48 21.85 4.81
C ILE A 46 -12.82 22.18 4.14
N GLN A 47 -12.81 22.77 2.96
CA GLN A 47 -14.02 23.10 2.21
C GLN A 47 -14.81 21.84 1.84
N SER A 48 -14.14 20.77 1.43
CA SER A 48 -14.79 19.50 1.09
C SER A 48 -15.47 18.88 2.31
N LEU A 49 -14.80 18.90 3.46
CA LEU A 49 -15.39 18.40 4.71
C LEU A 49 -16.61 19.25 5.10
N GLN A 50 -16.51 20.56 5.05
CA GLN A 50 -17.62 21.46 5.38
C GLN A 50 -18.81 21.22 4.44
N SER A 51 -18.57 21.08 3.14
CA SER A 51 -19.60 20.80 2.15
C SER A 51 -20.32 19.46 2.41
N ALA A 52 -19.58 18.43 2.83
CA ALA A 52 -20.17 17.15 3.18
C ALA A 52 -21.10 17.27 4.41
N VAL A 53 -20.65 17.96 5.45
CA VAL A 53 -21.46 18.22 6.67
C VAL A 53 -22.71 19.07 6.36
N ASP A 54 -22.57 20.09 5.56
CA ASP A 54 -23.68 20.96 5.18
C ASP A 54 -24.71 20.25 4.29
N SER A 55 -24.24 19.27 3.48
CA SER A 55 -25.13 18.48 2.62
C SER A 55 -25.94 17.45 3.42
N ASP A 56 -25.31 16.66 4.26
CA ASP A 56 -25.97 15.63 5.11
C ASP A 56 -25.13 15.31 6.34
N SER A 57 -25.32 16.10 7.40
CA SER A 57 -24.64 15.89 8.67
C SER A 57 -24.98 14.54 9.33
N THR A 58 -26.20 14.03 9.11
CA THR A 58 -26.63 12.75 9.69
C THR A 58 -25.86 11.59 9.05
N LYS A 59 -25.69 11.63 7.73
CA LYS A 59 -24.88 10.66 6.99
C LYS A 59 -23.43 10.69 7.45
N VAL A 60 -22.81 11.87 7.53
CA VAL A 60 -21.43 12.04 8.00
C VAL A 60 -21.25 11.47 9.40
N LEU A 61 -22.18 11.76 10.33
CA LEU A 61 -22.12 11.20 11.68
C LEU A 61 -22.26 9.67 11.70
N ALA A 62 -23.13 9.11 10.87
CA ALA A 62 -23.27 7.67 10.76
C ALA A 62 -22.00 6.99 10.20
N GLU A 63 -21.40 7.57 9.19
CA GLU A 63 -20.13 7.09 8.62
C GLU A 63 -18.95 7.14 9.62
N LEU A 64 -18.93 8.14 10.51
CA LEU A 64 -17.94 8.24 11.57
C LEU A 64 -18.20 7.31 12.75
N ALA A 65 -19.46 6.95 13.01
CA ALA A 65 -19.88 6.17 14.17
C ALA A 65 -19.87 4.66 13.93
N TYR A 66 -20.08 4.23 12.70
CA TYR A 66 -20.23 2.81 12.34
C TYR A 66 -19.04 2.30 11.54
N TYR A 67 -18.85 0.99 11.55
CA TYR A 67 -17.86 0.35 10.69
C TYR A 67 -18.22 0.56 9.22
N PRO A 68 -17.25 0.94 8.38
CA PRO A 68 -17.48 1.09 6.95
C PRO A 68 -17.79 -0.25 6.29
N HIS A 69 -18.33 -0.20 5.08
CA HIS A 69 -18.43 -1.39 4.23
C HIS A 69 -17.02 -1.97 3.98
N GLN A 70 -16.91 -3.31 3.89
CA GLN A 70 -15.62 -4.01 3.74
C GLN A 70 -14.78 -3.52 2.55
N LEU A 71 -15.44 -3.13 1.46
CA LEU A 71 -14.77 -2.56 0.29
C LEU A 71 -14.60 -1.04 0.36
N GLY A 72 -15.06 -0.39 1.42
CA GLY A 72 -15.07 1.07 1.56
C GLY A 72 -16.33 1.74 1.03
N ALA A 73 -16.38 3.07 1.11
CA ALA A 73 -17.53 3.89 0.75
C ALA A 73 -17.96 3.69 -0.72
N LEU A 74 -19.26 3.40 -0.92
CA LEU A 74 -19.80 3.09 -2.26
C LEU A 74 -19.60 4.26 -3.23
N GLU A 75 -19.88 5.46 -2.82
CA GLU A 75 -19.78 6.65 -3.68
C GLU A 75 -18.35 6.88 -4.18
N LEU A 76 -17.35 6.60 -3.35
CA LEU A 76 -15.94 6.71 -3.77
C LEU A 76 -15.56 5.58 -4.73
N ARG A 77 -16.11 4.38 -4.55
CA ARG A 77 -15.91 3.25 -5.47
C ARG A 77 -16.60 3.50 -6.82
N GLU A 78 -17.82 4.07 -6.82
CA GLU A 78 -18.54 4.50 -8.03
C GLU A 78 -17.77 5.57 -8.79
N TYR A 79 -17.32 6.61 -8.09
CA TYR A 79 -16.46 7.64 -8.67
C TYR A 79 -15.17 7.06 -9.26
N THR A 80 -14.52 6.14 -8.55
CA THR A 80 -13.29 5.50 -9.03
C THR A 80 -13.55 4.66 -10.27
N ALA A 81 -14.63 3.89 -10.33
CA ALA A 81 -15.03 3.11 -11.50
C ALA A 81 -15.26 4.03 -12.72
N GLN A 82 -15.98 5.13 -12.54
CA GLN A 82 -16.21 6.11 -13.59
C GLN A 82 -14.90 6.75 -14.07
N LYS A 83 -14.03 7.12 -13.14
CA LYS A 83 -12.73 7.70 -13.47
C LYS A 83 -11.83 6.75 -14.25
N LEU A 84 -11.79 5.48 -13.88
CA LEU A 84 -11.04 4.44 -14.61
C LEU A 84 -11.58 4.28 -16.05
N ALA A 85 -12.90 4.25 -16.21
CA ALA A 85 -13.51 4.16 -17.54
C ALA A 85 -13.17 5.39 -18.39
N THR A 86 -13.25 6.59 -17.83
CA THR A 86 -13.02 7.84 -18.57
C THR A 86 -11.55 8.08 -18.87
N ASP A 87 -10.67 7.92 -17.89
CA ASP A 87 -9.26 8.33 -17.99
C ASP A 87 -8.37 7.22 -18.57
N ARG A 88 -8.79 5.96 -18.45
CA ARG A 88 -7.98 4.78 -18.80
C ARG A 88 -8.66 3.82 -19.78
N GLY A 89 -9.94 4.02 -20.08
CA GLY A 89 -10.72 3.07 -20.90
C GLY A 89 -10.94 1.71 -20.24
N PHE A 90 -10.77 1.64 -18.93
CA PHE A 90 -10.85 0.40 -18.15
C PHE A 90 -12.19 0.35 -17.39
N THR A 91 -13.08 -0.54 -17.83
CA THR A 91 -14.42 -0.65 -17.25
C THR A 91 -14.44 -1.69 -16.13
N VAL A 92 -14.81 -1.26 -14.93
CA VAL A 92 -15.03 -2.09 -13.76
C VAL A 92 -16.32 -1.66 -13.06
N THR A 93 -16.91 -2.56 -12.31
CA THR A 93 -18.02 -2.24 -11.40
C THR A 93 -17.50 -1.75 -10.05
N PRO A 94 -18.28 -1.00 -9.28
CA PRO A 94 -17.91 -0.60 -7.92
C PRO A 94 -17.59 -1.78 -6.99
N ASP A 95 -18.17 -2.97 -7.23
CA ASP A 95 -17.93 -4.16 -6.42
C ASP A 95 -16.61 -4.87 -6.73
N GLU A 96 -15.94 -4.49 -7.80
CA GLU A 96 -14.57 -4.92 -8.14
C GLU A 96 -13.50 -3.95 -7.61
N ILE A 97 -13.90 -2.94 -6.83
CA ILE A 97 -12.99 -1.94 -6.25
C ILE A 97 -13.02 -2.06 -4.73
N ALA A 98 -11.85 -2.23 -4.13
CA ALA A 98 -11.63 -2.12 -2.70
C ALA A 98 -10.77 -0.89 -2.38
N LEU A 99 -11.23 -0.08 -1.43
CA LEU A 99 -10.47 1.06 -0.94
C LEU A 99 -9.53 0.62 0.18
N THR A 100 -8.31 1.12 0.16
CA THR A 100 -7.26 0.77 1.13
C THR A 100 -6.59 2.03 1.68
N ASN A 101 -5.94 1.91 2.83
CA ASN A 101 -5.12 2.98 3.41
C ASN A 101 -3.75 3.05 2.72
N GLY A 102 -3.77 3.45 1.45
CA GLY A 102 -2.60 3.53 0.59
C GLY A 102 -2.20 2.21 -0.06
N SER A 103 -1.25 2.30 -0.99
CA SER A 103 -0.77 1.16 -1.80
C SER A 103 -0.10 0.06 -0.99
N GLY A 104 0.46 0.40 0.18
CA GLY A 104 1.09 -0.57 1.07
C GLY A 104 0.10 -1.60 1.61
N GLU A 105 -1.09 -1.18 2.03
CA GLU A 105 -2.15 -2.10 2.46
C GLU A 105 -2.67 -2.91 1.28
N ALA A 106 -2.95 -2.28 0.14
CA ALA A 106 -3.40 -2.97 -1.06
C ALA A 106 -2.43 -4.09 -1.45
N LEU A 107 -1.14 -3.80 -1.50
CA LEU A 107 -0.10 -4.79 -1.81
C LEU A 107 -0.07 -5.92 -0.77
N GLY A 108 -0.17 -5.60 0.51
CA GLY A 108 -0.23 -6.59 1.59
C GLY A 108 -1.41 -7.55 1.44
N LEU A 109 -2.59 -7.03 1.09
CA LEU A 109 -3.78 -7.85 0.83
C LEU A 109 -3.60 -8.77 -0.38
N VAL A 110 -3.03 -8.26 -1.48
CA VAL A 110 -2.74 -9.03 -2.69
C VAL A 110 -1.73 -10.15 -2.38
N ILE A 111 -0.64 -9.84 -1.68
CA ILE A 111 0.36 -10.83 -1.27
C ILE A 111 -0.30 -11.93 -0.43
N GLN A 112 -1.10 -11.56 0.57
CA GLN A 112 -1.78 -12.52 1.44
C GLN A 112 -2.76 -13.42 0.67
N ALA A 113 -3.44 -12.87 -0.33
CA ALA A 113 -4.43 -13.61 -1.10
C ALA A 113 -3.82 -14.56 -2.14
N LEU A 114 -2.64 -14.22 -2.67
CA LEU A 114 -2.09 -14.90 -3.85
C LEU A 114 -0.79 -15.67 -3.57
N THR A 115 -0.15 -15.52 -2.40
CA THR A 115 1.13 -16.17 -2.14
C THR A 115 1.11 -17.00 -0.86
N ASN A 116 1.82 -18.12 -0.89
CA ASN A 116 2.15 -18.94 0.27
C ASN A 116 3.63 -18.77 0.64
N PRO A 117 4.02 -19.09 1.88
CA PRO A 117 5.44 -19.15 2.22
C PRO A 117 6.22 -20.10 1.31
N GLY A 118 7.29 -19.61 0.71
CA GLY A 118 8.13 -20.34 -0.25
C GLY A 118 7.77 -20.15 -1.71
N ASP A 119 6.63 -19.50 -2.02
CA ASP A 119 6.30 -19.17 -3.41
C ASP A 119 7.32 -18.17 -3.98
N VAL A 120 7.67 -18.38 -5.24
CA VAL A 120 8.59 -17.49 -5.96
C VAL A 120 7.83 -16.26 -6.44
N VAL A 121 8.36 -15.09 -6.09
CA VAL A 121 7.86 -13.80 -6.58
C VAL A 121 8.96 -13.14 -7.40
N LEU A 122 8.70 -12.93 -8.68
CA LEU A 122 9.59 -12.22 -9.58
C LEU A 122 9.34 -10.71 -9.44
N ALA A 123 10.39 -9.96 -9.23
CA ALA A 123 10.32 -8.51 -9.08
C ALA A 123 11.42 -7.85 -9.91
N GLU A 124 11.25 -6.60 -10.25
CA GLU A 124 12.31 -5.79 -10.80
C GLU A 124 13.53 -5.78 -9.86
N GLU A 125 14.74 -5.74 -10.41
CA GLU A 125 15.98 -5.68 -9.61
C GLU A 125 15.99 -4.47 -8.67
N PHE A 126 15.43 -3.35 -9.13
CA PHE A 126 15.26 -2.12 -8.38
C PHE A 126 13.77 -1.89 -8.07
N VAL A 127 13.33 -2.34 -6.93
CA VAL A 127 11.95 -2.20 -6.47
C VAL A 127 11.88 -1.49 -5.13
N TYR A 128 10.75 -0.84 -4.85
CA TYR A 128 10.53 -0.15 -3.58
C TYR A 128 10.73 -1.10 -2.39
N MET A 129 11.59 -0.69 -1.46
CA MET A 129 11.97 -1.51 -0.30
C MET A 129 10.79 -1.97 0.57
N GLY A 130 9.71 -1.19 0.63
CA GLY A 130 8.50 -1.56 1.35
C GLY A 130 7.81 -2.79 0.75
N THR A 131 7.87 -2.97 -0.57
CA THR A 131 7.38 -4.16 -1.28
C THR A 131 8.16 -5.41 -0.88
N THR A 132 9.48 -5.34 -0.94
CA THR A 132 10.33 -6.48 -0.57
C THR A 132 10.23 -6.84 0.91
N ALA A 133 10.07 -5.85 1.78
CA ALA A 133 9.85 -6.08 3.20
C ALA A 133 8.54 -6.83 3.47
N GLN A 134 7.46 -6.47 2.78
CA GLN A 134 6.19 -7.19 2.90
C GLN A 134 6.29 -8.63 2.37
N LEU A 135 6.84 -8.84 1.18
CA LEU A 135 7.02 -10.17 0.59
C LEU A 135 7.84 -11.08 1.52
N ARG A 136 8.96 -10.59 2.08
CA ARG A 136 9.76 -11.34 3.06
C ARG A 136 8.97 -11.70 4.31
N ARG A 137 8.15 -10.76 4.82
CA ARG A 137 7.28 -11.02 5.98
C ARG A 137 6.31 -12.17 5.75
N PHE A 138 5.80 -12.32 4.53
CA PHE A 138 4.93 -13.43 4.14
C PHE A 138 5.70 -14.69 3.73
N GLY A 139 7.04 -14.64 3.72
CA GLY A 139 7.89 -15.80 3.46
C GLY A 139 8.06 -16.12 1.97
N ALA A 140 7.83 -15.18 1.08
CA ALA A 140 8.07 -15.34 -0.35
C ALA A 140 9.57 -15.43 -0.68
N ASP A 141 9.92 -16.25 -1.69
CA ASP A 141 11.24 -16.29 -2.33
C ASP A 141 11.28 -15.20 -3.42
N ILE A 142 11.96 -14.10 -3.14
CA ILE A 142 11.99 -12.94 -4.05
C ILE A 142 13.19 -13.07 -4.97
N ARG A 143 12.93 -13.08 -6.28
CA ARG A 143 13.97 -13.11 -7.31
C ARG A 143 13.97 -11.83 -8.12
N GLY A 144 15.08 -11.09 -8.11
CA GLY A 144 15.26 -9.87 -8.89
C GLY A 144 15.49 -10.19 -10.37
N MET A 145 14.74 -9.50 -11.24
CA MET A 145 14.85 -9.64 -12.69
C MET A 145 15.72 -8.53 -13.26
N ALA A 146 16.64 -8.88 -14.16
CA ALA A 146 17.44 -7.91 -14.88
C ALA A 146 16.54 -6.96 -15.69
N MET A 147 16.93 -5.70 -15.75
CA MET A 147 16.18 -4.61 -16.38
C MET A 147 17.02 -3.89 -17.43
N ASP A 148 16.34 -3.32 -18.40
CA ASP A 148 16.86 -2.31 -19.32
C ASP A 148 15.98 -1.06 -19.32
N GLU A 149 16.13 -0.17 -20.31
CA GLU A 149 15.31 1.04 -20.42
C GLU A 149 13.82 0.76 -20.68
N GLY A 150 13.47 -0.45 -21.14
CA GLY A 150 12.08 -0.90 -21.37
C GLY A 150 11.43 -1.56 -20.16
N GLY A 151 12.18 -1.87 -19.11
CA GLY A 151 11.73 -2.59 -17.93
C GLY A 151 12.40 -3.96 -17.78
N ILE A 152 11.67 -4.96 -17.28
CA ILE A 152 12.20 -6.33 -17.13
C ILE A 152 12.55 -6.89 -18.52
N ILE A 153 13.75 -7.43 -18.65
CA ILE A 153 14.22 -8.09 -19.89
C ILE A 153 13.46 -9.41 -20.07
N PRO A 154 12.70 -9.61 -21.17
CA PRO A 154 11.86 -10.80 -21.36
C PRO A 154 12.64 -12.12 -21.29
N GLU A 155 13.86 -12.16 -21.82
CA GLU A 155 14.72 -13.36 -21.82
C GLU A 155 15.17 -13.75 -20.41
N ALA A 156 15.37 -12.76 -19.52
CA ALA A 156 15.67 -12.99 -18.10
C ALA A 156 14.46 -13.59 -17.37
N LEU A 157 13.26 -13.10 -17.67
CA LEU A 157 12.01 -13.62 -17.15
C LEU A 157 11.79 -15.08 -17.60
N ASP A 158 11.92 -15.36 -18.88
CA ASP A 158 11.73 -16.70 -19.47
C ASP A 158 12.68 -17.73 -18.83
N THR A 159 13.94 -17.33 -18.61
CA THR A 159 14.94 -18.18 -17.92
C THR A 159 14.53 -18.54 -16.50
N GLN A 160 13.93 -17.61 -15.76
CA GLN A 160 13.51 -17.85 -14.36
C GLN A 160 12.22 -18.67 -14.25
N ILE A 161 11.32 -18.57 -15.22
CA ILE A 161 10.07 -19.35 -15.26
C ILE A 161 10.34 -20.81 -15.60
N THR A 162 11.40 -21.08 -16.38
CA THR A 162 11.75 -22.43 -16.83
C THR A 162 12.76 -23.15 -15.92
N ALA A 163 13.30 -22.49 -14.92
CA ALA A 163 14.27 -23.03 -13.96
C ALA A 163 13.57 -23.62 -12.74
#